data_09c812fbe718d52c78b7c509ece625b0
#
_entry.id   09c812fbe718d52c78b7c509ece625b0
#
_cell.length_a   1.000
_cell.length_b   1.000
_cell.length_c   1.000
_cell.angle_alpha   90.00
_cell.angle_beta   90.00
_cell.angle_gamma   90.00
#
_symmetry.space_group_name_H-M   'P 1'
#
loop_
_entity.id
_entity.type
_entity.pdbx_description
1 polymer ?
#
loop_
_entity_poly.entity_id
_entity_poly.type
_entity_poly.pdbx_seq_one_letter_code
_entity_poly.pdbx_strand_id
1 'polypeptide(L)'
;MSCITSLKRPVIDLQATGKQIKTLMDASGITVRDLQELFGFYYPQAVYAWLCGRNLPTVDNLLILSELFGVTIEEIVIRQYVEVEGKLSA
;
A
#
# COMPACT_ATOMS: atom_id res chain seq x y z
N MET A 1 -10.30 24.38 -21.09
CA MET A 1 -10.27 23.88 -21.13
C MET A 1 -10.75 23.06 -20.84
N SER A 2 -10.85 22.65 -20.95
CA SER A 2 -11.22 22.03 -20.84
C SER A 2 -11.57 21.07 -20.53
N CYS A 3 -11.81 20.61 -20.74
CA CYS A 3 -12.28 19.75 -20.60
C CYS A 3 -11.85 18.71 -20.06
N ILE A 4 -12.10 18.19 -19.35
CA ILE A 4 -11.62 17.20 -18.71
C ILE A 4 -12.47 16.08 -18.87
N THR A 5 -12.67 15.66 -19.97
CA THR A 5 -13.54 14.57 -20.19
C THR A 5 -12.85 13.28 -19.89
N SER A 6 -11.56 13.25 -19.83
CA SER A 6 -10.95 11.99 -19.56
C SER A 6 -9.90 12.17 -18.51
N LEU A 7 -10.33 12.49 -17.35
CA LEU A 7 -9.44 12.60 -16.23
C LEU A 7 -9.21 11.25 -15.65
N LYS A 8 -7.99 10.98 -15.28
CA LYS A 8 -7.65 9.75 -14.60
C LYS A 8 -7.35 10.06 -13.15
N ARG A 9 -7.85 9.25 -12.26
CA ARG A 9 -7.53 9.44 -10.86
C ARG A 9 -6.77 8.24 -10.33
N PRO A 10 -5.89 8.45 -9.36
CA PRO A 10 -5.13 7.34 -8.80
C PRO A 10 -5.99 6.57 -7.81
N VAL A 11 -5.80 5.26 -7.81
CA VAL A 11 -6.35 4.40 -6.77
C VAL A 11 -5.22 3.47 -6.36
N ILE A 12 -5.31 2.93 -5.16
CA ILE A 12 -4.28 2.04 -4.68
C ILE A 12 -4.52 0.65 -5.25
N ASP A 13 -3.47 0.07 -5.79
CA ASP A 13 -3.50 -1.31 -6.23
C ASP A 13 -3.11 -2.16 -5.05
N LEU A 14 -4.09 -2.77 -4.40
CA LEU A 14 -3.84 -3.50 -3.17
C LEU A 14 -2.94 -4.70 -3.35
N GLN A 15 -3.11 -5.41 -4.45
CA GLN A 15 -2.29 -6.59 -4.67
C GLN A 15 -0.86 -6.22 -5.00
N ALA A 16 -0.68 -5.21 -5.83
CA ALA A 16 0.67 -4.76 -6.14
C ALA A 16 1.36 -4.19 -4.91
N THR A 17 0.61 -3.49 -4.06
CA THR A 17 1.15 -2.97 -2.82
C THR A 17 1.57 -4.11 -1.90
N GLY A 18 0.76 -5.16 -1.81
CA GLY A 18 1.11 -6.32 -1.00
C GLY A 18 2.39 -6.98 -1.48
N LYS A 19 2.54 -7.08 -2.80
CA LYS A 19 3.77 -7.65 -3.37
C LYS A 19 4.96 -6.75 -3.09
N GLN A 20 4.76 -5.44 -3.13
CA GLN A 20 5.82 -4.50 -2.85
C GLN A 20 6.28 -4.62 -1.40
N ILE A 21 5.34 -4.74 -0.47
CA ILE A 21 5.69 -4.93 0.93
C ILE A 21 6.52 -6.21 1.08
N LYS A 22 6.09 -7.29 0.43
CA LYS A 22 6.83 -8.55 0.50
C LYS A 22 8.24 -8.39 -0.06
N THR A 23 8.36 -7.69 -1.17
CA THR A 23 9.67 -7.44 -1.77
C THR A 23 10.58 -6.68 -0.81
N LEU A 24 10.03 -5.66 -0.16
CA LEU A 24 10.81 -4.87 0.79
C LEU A 24 11.19 -5.70 2.01
N MET A 25 10.28 -6.55 2.47
CA MET A 25 10.59 -7.46 3.57
C MET A 25 11.74 -8.38 3.21
N ASP A 26 11.65 -8.97 2.03
CA ASP A 26 12.69 -9.90 1.59
C ASP A 26 14.03 -9.19 1.44
N ALA A 27 14.01 -8.00 0.88
CA ALA A 27 15.25 -7.24 0.71
C ALA A 27 15.86 -6.83 2.04
N SER A 28 15.04 -6.66 3.07
CA SER A 28 15.52 -6.25 4.38
C SER A 28 15.73 -7.42 5.34
N GLY A 29 15.39 -8.62 4.92
CA GLY A 29 15.50 -9.78 5.80
C GLY A 29 14.48 -9.79 6.92
N ILE A 30 13.34 -9.16 6.72
CA ILE A 30 12.31 -9.03 7.74
C ILE A 30 11.21 -10.03 7.45
N THR A 31 10.81 -10.79 8.46
CA THR A 31 9.80 -11.83 8.30
C THR A 31 8.44 -11.35 8.78
N VAL A 32 7.42 -12.11 8.47
CA VAL A 32 6.06 -11.83 8.97
C VAL A 32 6.08 -11.80 10.49
N ARG A 33 6.83 -12.72 11.12
CA ARG A 33 6.88 -12.75 12.56
C ARG A 33 7.52 -11.48 13.12
N ASP A 34 8.56 -10.99 12.45
CA ASP A 34 9.18 -9.74 12.87
C ASP A 34 8.18 -8.60 12.84
N LEU A 35 7.37 -8.51 11.80
CA LEU A 35 6.37 -7.46 11.71
C LEU A 35 5.29 -7.66 12.77
N GLN A 36 4.88 -8.90 13.00
CA GLN A 36 3.89 -9.17 14.01
C GLN A 36 4.37 -8.67 15.37
N GLU A 37 5.61 -8.93 15.67
CA GLU A 37 6.17 -8.50 16.96
C GLU A 37 6.33 -6.99 17.02
N LEU A 38 6.81 -6.40 15.95
CA LEU A 38 7.02 -4.96 15.91
C LEU A 38 5.72 -4.21 16.13
N PHE A 39 4.65 -4.67 15.50
CA PHE A 39 3.37 -3.98 15.61
C PHE A 39 2.57 -4.42 16.84
N GLY A 40 3.04 -5.41 17.56
CA GLY A 40 2.31 -5.89 18.73
C GLY A 40 1.03 -6.62 18.40
N PHE A 41 0.96 -7.23 17.23
CA PHE A 41 -0.23 -7.97 16.85
C PHE A 41 -0.25 -9.32 17.54
N TYR A 42 -1.42 -9.70 18.05
CA TYR A 42 -1.59 -11.00 18.65
C TYR A 42 -1.39 -12.11 17.63
N TYR A 43 -1.83 -11.90 16.43
CA TYR A 43 -1.81 -12.91 15.36
C TYR A 43 -1.26 -12.28 14.10
N PRO A 44 -0.72 -13.07 13.18
CA PRO A 44 -0.13 -12.52 11.96
C PRO A 44 -1.13 -12.20 10.86
N GLN A 45 -2.43 -12.37 11.12
CA GLN A 45 -3.44 -12.22 10.07
C GLN A 45 -3.43 -10.86 9.41
N ALA A 46 -3.17 -9.81 10.19
CA ALA A 46 -3.15 -8.46 9.61
C ALA A 46 -2.04 -8.35 8.58
N VAL A 47 -0.86 -8.89 8.90
CA VAL A 47 0.26 -8.82 7.98
C VAL A 47 -0.04 -9.63 6.72
N TYR A 48 -0.58 -10.83 6.89
CA TYR A 48 -0.93 -11.65 5.74
C TYR A 48 -2.00 -10.97 4.88
N ALA A 49 -2.95 -10.27 5.51
CA ALA A 49 -3.97 -9.55 4.75
C ALA A 49 -3.33 -8.46 3.88
N TRP A 50 -2.31 -7.79 4.38
CA TRP A 50 -1.60 -6.81 3.57
C TRP A 50 -0.89 -7.50 2.40
N LEU A 51 -0.20 -8.59 2.68
CA LEU A 51 0.62 -9.25 1.66
C LEU A 51 -0.23 -9.84 0.55
N CYS A 52 -1.42 -10.31 0.86
CA CYS A 52 -2.26 -10.90 -0.17
C CYS A 52 -3.19 -9.88 -0.82
N GLY A 53 -3.10 -8.63 -0.44
CA GLY A 53 -3.89 -7.58 -1.09
C GLY A 53 -5.32 -7.49 -0.62
N ARG A 54 -5.61 -8.04 0.57
CA ARG A 54 -6.97 -7.96 1.08
C ARG A 54 -7.27 -6.59 1.65
N ASN A 55 -6.33 -6.02 2.36
CA ASN A 55 -6.47 -4.64 2.82
C ASN A 55 -5.12 -3.97 2.92
N LEU A 56 -5.15 -2.67 3.16
CA LEU A 56 -3.97 -1.85 3.23
C LEU A 56 -3.64 -1.58 4.68
N PRO A 57 -2.37 -1.49 5.04
CA PRO A 57 -2.03 -1.00 6.37
C PRO A 57 -2.59 0.39 6.58
N THR A 58 -2.93 0.72 7.82
CA THR A 58 -3.36 2.08 8.12
C THR A 58 -2.21 3.05 7.84
N VAL A 59 -2.54 4.33 7.75
CA VAL A 59 -1.50 5.33 7.50
C VAL A 59 -0.43 5.29 8.59
N ASP A 60 -0.84 5.12 9.83
CA ASP A 60 0.12 5.00 10.92
C ASP A 60 1.06 3.83 10.70
N ASN A 61 0.52 2.70 10.30
CA ASN A 61 1.35 1.52 10.08
C ASN A 61 2.23 1.69 8.85
N LEU A 62 1.73 2.41 7.84
CA LEU A 62 2.58 2.70 6.68
C LEU A 62 3.76 3.58 7.07
N LEU A 63 3.57 4.51 7.99
CA LEU A 63 4.70 5.32 8.47
C LEU A 63 5.74 4.44 9.15
N ILE A 64 5.29 3.48 9.95
CA ILE A 64 6.22 2.57 10.61
C ILE A 64 6.97 1.73 9.58
N LEU A 65 6.26 1.21 8.59
CA LEU A 65 6.90 0.42 7.54
C LEU A 65 7.90 1.26 6.74
N SER A 66 7.54 2.51 6.48
CA SER A 66 8.43 3.44 5.78
C SER A 66 9.74 3.59 6.53
N GLU A 67 9.67 3.81 7.83
CA GLU A 67 10.87 3.94 8.64
C GLU A 67 11.65 2.63 8.68
N LEU A 68 10.93 1.53 8.82
CA LEU A 68 11.58 0.23 8.94
C LEU A 68 12.34 -0.15 7.67
N PHE A 69 11.73 0.09 6.52
CA PHE A 69 12.36 -0.27 5.25
C PHE A 69 13.28 0.82 4.70
N GLY A 70 13.25 2.01 5.29
CA GLY A 70 14.06 3.12 4.79
C GLY A 70 13.59 3.65 3.46
N VAL A 71 12.28 3.63 3.23
CA VAL A 71 11.69 4.13 1.99
C VAL A 71 10.53 5.05 2.33
N THR A 72 10.03 5.75 1.34
CA THR A 72 8.87 6.62 1.55
C THR A 72 7.60 5.80 1.43
N ILE A 73 6.49 6.34 1.95
CA ILE A 73 5.20 5.68 1.80
C ILE A 73 4.87 5.53 0.33
N GLU A 74 5.21 6.52 -0.48
CA GLU A 74 4.97 6.45 -1.92
C GLU A 74 5.70 5.30 -2.57
N GLU A 75 6.80 4.88 -1.99
CA GLU A 75 7.54 3.74 -2.54
C GLU A 75 6.95 2.41 -2.10
N ILE A 76 6.10 2.43 -1.08
CA ILE A 76 5.44 1.21 -0.62
C ILE A 76 4.12 1.02 -1.35
N VAL A 77 3.36 2.09 -1.49
CA VAL A 77 1.99 2.02 -2.02
C VAL A 77 2.03 2.15 -3.53
N ILE A 78 1.53 1.15 -4.20
CA ILE A 78 1.52 1.13 -5.66
C ILE A 78 0.15 1.62 -6.11
N ARG A 79 0.15 2.58 -7.01
CA ARG A 79 -1.10 3.16 -7.50
C ARG A 79 -1.37 2.72 -8.93
N GLN A 80 -2.62 2.74 -9.28
CA GLN A 80 -3.01 2.61 -10.66
C GLN A 80 -4.01 3.72 -10.94
N TYR A 81 -4.25 3.99 -12.19
CA TYR A 81 -5.12 5.09 -12.58
C TYR A 81 -6.36 4.53 -13.23
N VAL A 82 -7.52 5.09 -12.85
CA VAL A 82 -8.77 4.69 -13.46
C VAL A 82 -9.38 5.90 -14.11
N GLU A 83 -10.13 5.66 -15.16
CA GLU A 83 -10.80 6.74 -15.88
C GLU A 83 -11.97 7.23 -15.07
N VAL A 84 -12.10 8.53 -14.99
CA VAL A 84 -13.25 9.14 -14.38
C VAL A 84 -14.18 9.52 -15.49
N GLU A 85 -15.40 9.03 -15.42
CA GLU A 85 -16.34 9.31 -16.49
C GLU A 85 -16.78 10.70 -16.43
N GLY A 86 -16.26 11.53 -17.05
CA GLY A 86 -16.59 12.84 -17.37
C GLY A 86 -17.53 13.65 -16.53
N LYS A 87 -17.62 13.46 -15.32
CA LYS A 87 -18.54 14.15 -14.58
C LYS A 87 -18.02 14.98 -13.55
N LEU A 88 -16.86 15.51 -13.71
CA LEU A 88 -16.31 16.37 -12.73
C LEU A 88 -16.86 17.73 -12.79
N SER A 89 -17.61 18.00 -13.73
CA SER A 89 -18.05 19.31 -13.87
C SER A 89 -18.97 19.61 -12.82
N ALA A 90 -19.66 19.07 -12.43
CA ALA A 90 -20.61 19.41 -11.51
C ALA A 90 -20.95 20.66 -11.29
#